data_29c82d250efabbe294f7571724ca19d3
#
_entry.id   29c82d250efabbe294f7571724ca19d3
#
_cell.length_a   1.000
_cell.length_b   1.000
_cell.length_c   1.000
_cell.angle_alpha   90.00
_cell.angle_beta   90.00
_cell.angle_gamma   90.00
#
_symmetry.space_group_name_H-M   'P 1'
#
loop_
_entity.id
_entity.type
_entity.pdbx_description
1 polymer ?
#
loop_
_entity_poly.entity_id
_entity_poly.type
_entity_poly.pdbx_seq_one_letter_code
_entity_poly.pdbx_strand_id
1 'polypeptide(L)'
;LEQYVRRNNLRIFGVKEAVGEDTDQIVIALIKNKLNIDISLNDLERSHRVGPKVSQFARPIIVKFCSYRKRAEVFGNKKLLKKTGFVIREDLTKRRYKLVQSAQEKYGKNNVWTADGKIVIKKSDNTVSYISNANNL
;
A
#
# COMPACT_ATOMS: atom_id res chain seq x y z
N LEU A 1 13.00 11.38 -5.43
CA LEU A 1 12.37 11.56 -6.74
C LEU A 1 11.70 10.26 -7.22
N GLU A 2 12.38 9.14 -7.03
CA GLU A 2 11.84 7.83 -7.38
C GLU A 2 10.58 7.50 -6.58
N GLN A 3 10.58 7.82 -5.29
CA GLN A 3 9.39 7.62 -4.46
C GLN A 3 8.27 8.58 -4.85
N TYR A 4 8.61 9.79 -5.24
CA TYR A 4 7.61 10.79 -5.63
C TYR A 4 6.75 10.32 -6.82
N VAL A 5 7.36 9.68 -7.82
CA VAL A 5 6.61 9.19 -8.98
C VAL A 5 5.67 8.03 -8.66
N ARG A 6 5.81 7.43 -7.48
CA ARG A 6 4.95 6.35 -6.99
C ARG A 6 3.83 6.83 -6.08
N ARG A 7 3.69 8.15 -5.90
CA ARG A 7 2.76 8.70 -4.90
C ARG A 7 1.29 8.39 -5.14
N ASN A 8 0.92 8.15 -6.39
CA ASN A 8 -0.46 7.81 -6.74
C ASN A 8 -0.71 6.31 -6.81
N ASN A 9 0.29 5.50 -6.47
CA ASN A 9 0.19 4.05 -6.52
C ASN A 9 -0.11 3.47 -5.16
N LEU A 10 -0.93 2.41 -5.14
CA LEU A 10 -1.12 1.57 -3.97
C LEU A 10 -0.92 0.12 -4.38
N ARG A 11 -0.55 -0.72 -3.41
CA ARG A 11 -0.47 -2.17 -3.58
C ARG A 11 -1.53 -2.83 -2.75
N ILE A 12 -2.28 -3.75 -3.37
CA ILE A 12 -3.36 -4.50 -2.71
C ILE A 12 -2.94 -5.96 -2.63
N PHE A 13 -2.93 -6.49 -1.41
CA PHE A 13 -2.53 -7.86 -1.11
C PHE A 13 -3.73 -8.67 -0.68
N GLY A 14 -3.66 -9.99 -0.91
CA GLY A 14 -4.67 -10.92 -0.44
C GLY A 14 -5.78 -11.24 -1.44
N VAL A 15 -5.71 -10.70 -2.64
CA VAL A 15 -6.72 -10.96 -3.67
C VAL A 15 -6.29 -12.17 -4.48
N LYS A 16 -7.09 -13.24 -4.44
CA LYS A 16 -6.79 -14.47 -5.17
C LYS A 16 -6.73 -14.20 -6.68
N GLU A 17 -5.68 -14.70 -7.30
CA GLU A 17 -5.47 -14.54 -8.73
C GLU A 17 -6.30 -15.56 -9.52
N ALA A 18 -6.96 -15.11 -10.59
CA ALA A 18 -7.75 -15.97 -11.48
C ALA A 18 -7.33 -15.74 -12.93
N VAL A 19 -7.44 -16.78 -13.73
CA VAL A 19 -7.16 -16.70 -15.16
C VAL A 19 -8.19 -15.79 -15.82
N GLY A 20 -7.72 -14.88 -16.69
CA GLY A 20 -8.61 -13.97 -17.42
C GLY A 20 -9.21 -12.86 -16.58
N GLU A 21 -8.70 -12.62 -15.37
CA GLU A 21 -9.23 -11.57 -14.49
C GLU A 21 -9.05 -10.16 -15.06
N ASP A 22 -9.95 -9.26 -14.67
CA ASP A 22 -9.85 -7.85 -14.95
C ASP A 22 -9.49 -7.15 -13.63
N THR A 23 -8.22 -6.78 -13.46
CA THR A 23 -7.73 -6.20 -12.22
C THR A 23 -8.40 -4.87 -11.89
N ASP A 24 -8.73 -4.05 -12.89
CA ASP A 24 -9.42 -2.78 -12.65
C ASP A 24 -10.78 -3.04 -12.00
N GLN A 25 -11.55 -3.98 -12.53
CA GLN A 25 -12.88 -4.32 -11.98
C GLN A 25 -12.76 -4.93 -10.59
N ILE A 26 -11.75 -5.76 -10.36
CA ILE A 26 -11.49 -6.34 -9.04
C ILE A 26 -11.22 -5.24 -8.01
N VAL A 27 -10.38 -4.27 -8.37
CA VAL A 27 -10.03 -3.15 -7.48
C VAL A 27 -11.26 -2.31 -7.17
N ILE A 28 -12.03 -1.96 -8.20
CA ILE A 28 -13.26 -1.16 -8.03
C ILE A 28 -14.25 -1.86 -7.08
N ALA A 29 -14.48 -3.15 -7.32
CA ALA A 29 -15.42 -3.93 -6.49
C ALA A 29 -14.92 -4.07 -5.05
N LEU A 30 -13.63 -4.33 -4.85
CA LEU A 30 -13.06 -4.48 -3.50
C LEU A 30 -13.17 -3.19 -2.71
N ILE A 31 -12.82 -2.07 -3.32
CA ILE A 31 -12.88 -0.77 -2.67
C ILE A 31 -14.31 -0.41 -2.33
N LYS A 32 -15.26 -0.65 -3.23
CA LYS A 32 -16.67 -0.41 -2.94
C LYS A 32 -17.18 -1.29 -1.81
N ASN A 33 -16.94 -2.58 -1.90
CA ASN A 33 -17.51 -3.55 -0.96
C ASN A 33 -16.86 -3.49 0.42
N LYS A 34 -15.57 -3.22 0.50
CA LYS A 34 -14.82 -3.27 1.76
C LYS A 34 -14.59 -1.91 2.39
N LEU A 35 -14.48 -0.86 1.59
CA LEU A 35 -14.22 0.49 2.09
C LEU A 35 -15.41 1.42 1.92
N ASN A 36 -16.43 0.99 1.18
CA ASN A 36 -17.61 1.79 0.85
C ASN A 36 -17.24 3.11 0.16
N ILE A 37 -16.26 3.04 -0.72
CA ILE A 37 -15.82 4.18 -1.53
C ILE A 37 -16.19 3.88 -2.99
N ASP A 38 -16.90 4.82 -3.62
CA ASP A 38 -17.24 4.71 -5.02
C ASP A 38 -16.10 5.22 -5.87
N ILE A 39 -15.51 4.32 -6.66
CA ILE A 39 -14.56 4.68 -7.69
C ILE A 39 -15.04 4.09 -9.02
N SER A 40 -14.68 4.77 -10.10
CA SER A 40 -14.99 4.32 -11.45
C SER A 40 -13.69 4.03 -12.18
N LEU A 41 -13.84 3.45 -13.37
CA LEU A 41 -12.69 3.20 -14.23
C LEU A 41 -11.91 4.49 -14.52
N ASN A 42 -12.60 5.63 -14.58
CA ASN A 42 -11.97 6.93 -14.82
C ASN A 42 -11.08 7.40 -13.67
N ASP A 43 -11.23 6.82 -12.47
CA ASP A 43 -10.37 7.14 -11.32
C ASP A 43 -9.06 6.38 -11.36
N LEU A 44 -8.96 5.34 -12.18
CA LEU A 44 -7.78 4.50 -12.29
C LEU A 44 -7.05 4.77 -13.59
N GLU A 45 -5.75 5.00 -13.51
CA GLU A 45 -4.93 5.08 -14.70
C GLU A 45 -4.65 3.66 -15.23
N ARG A 46 -4.26 2.75 -14.33
CA ARG A 46 -4.03 1.35 -14.66
C ARG A 46 -3.89 0.51 -13.39
N SER A 47 -4.04 -0.79 -13.55
CA SER A 47 -3.72 -1.76 -12.51
C SER A 47 -3.20 -3.04 -13.16
N HIS A 48 -2.36 -3.76 -12.41
CA HIS A 48 -1.87 -5.07 -12.86
C HIS A 48 -1.25 -5.83 -11.68
N ARG A 49 -1.08 -7.12 -11.85
CA ARG A 49 -0.36 -7.94 -10.88
C ARG A 49 1.14 -7.64 -10.96
N VAL A 50 1.83 -7.72 -9.83
CA VAL A 50 3.25 -7.40 -9.73
C VAL A 50 4.01 -8.58 -9.14
N GLY A 51 5.21 -8.82 -9.67
CA GLY A 51 6.10 -9.85 -9.15
C GLY A 51 6.00 -11.16 -9.91
N PRO A 52 6.88 -12.11 -9.57
CA PRO A 52 6.90 -13.42 -10.24
C PRO A 52 5.71 -14.26 -9.82
N LYS A 53 5.22 -15.09 -10.74
CA LYS A 53 4.18 -16.06 -10.45
C LYS A 53 4.79 -17.21 -9.65
N VAL A 54 4.73 -17.09 -8.32
CA VAL A 54 5.15 -18.18 -7.44
C VAL A 54 3.94 -18.75 -6.73
N SER A 55 3.95 -20.04 -6.59
CA SER A 55 2.80 -20.91 -6.45
C SER A 55 1.93 -20.77 -5.22
N GLN A 56 2.38 -20.16 -4.12
CA GLN A 56 1.66 -20.25 -2.86
C GLN A 56 0.91 -18.97 -2.46
N PHE A 57 1.29 -17.84 -3.03
CA PHE A 57 0.71 -16.56 -2.66
C PHE A 57 0.24 -15.81 -3.89
N ALA A 58 -0.95 -15.22 -3.79
CA ALA A 58 -1.43 -14.35 -4.83
C ALA A 58 -0.49 -13.14 -4.96
N ARG A 59 -0.12 -12.81 -6.20
CA ARG A 59 0.69 -11.62 -6.44
C ARG A 59 -0.11 -10.38 -6.08
N PRO A 60 0.50 -9.37 -5.47
CA PRO A 60 -0.22 -8.12 -5.20
C PRO A 60 -0.65 -7.44 -6.49
N ILE A 61 -1.72 -6.66 -6.40
CA ILE A 61 -2.16 -5.78 -7.48
C ILE A 61 -1.61 -4.40 -7.19
N ILE A 62 -0.85 -3.85 -8.14
CA ILE A 62 -0.50 -2.44 -8.08
C ILE A 62 -1.55 -1.67 -8.85
N VAL A 63 -2.04 -0.57 -8.25
CA VAL A 63 -3.03 0.29 -8.89
C VAL A 63 -2.52 1.73 -8.86
N LYS A 64 -2.58 2.38 -10.02
CA LYS A 64 -2.23 3.79 -10.16
C LYS A 64 -3.51 4.60 -10.31
N PHE A 65 -3.75 5.48 -9.35
CA PHE A 65 -4.91 6.37 -9.36
C PHE A 65 -4.62 7.59 -10.22
N CYS A 66 -5.66 8.12 -10.85
CA CYS A 66 -5.53 9.36 -11.64
C CYS A 66 -5.36 10.58 -10.76
N SER A 67 -5.89 10.56 -9.52
CA SER A 67 -5.73 11.67 -8.60
C SER A 67 -5.17 11.22 -7.27
N TYR A 68 -4.35 12.07 -6.67
CA TYR A 68 -3.82 11.83 -5.34
C TYR A 68 -4.95 11.81 -4.29
N ARG A 69 -5.97 12.66 -4.45
CA ARG A 69 -7.09 12.72 -3.51
C ARG A 69 -7.81 11.39 -3.38
N LYS A 70 -8.11 10.75 -4.51
CA LYS A 70 -8.79 9.45 -4.48
C LYS A 70 -7.88 8.38 -3.86
N ARG A 71 -6.61 8.40 -4.21
CA ARG A 71 -5.62 7.49 -3.61
C ARG A 71 -5.55 7.68 -2.10
N ALA A 72 -5.50 8.92 -1.64
CA ALA A 72 -5.43 9.24 -0.22
C ALA A 72 -6.70 8.81 0.53
N GLU A 73 -7.87 8.98 -0.08
CA GLU A 73 -9.14 8.53 0.49
C GLU A 73 -9.14 7.01 0.70
N VAL A 74 -8.71 6.28 -0.31
CA VAL A 74 -8.65 4.81 -0.23
C VAL A 74 -7.64 4.38 0.84
N PHE A 75 -6.44 4.92 0.81
CA PHE A 75 -5.40 4.56 1.78
C PHE A 75 -5.79 4.94 3.21
N GLY A 76 -6.42 6.09 3.38
CA GLY A 76 -6.87 6.57 4.69
C GLY A 76 -7.93 5.68 5.34
N ASN A 77 -8.63 4.87 4.56
CA ASN A 77 -9.66 3.96 5.06
C ASN A 77 -9.19 2.50 5.16
N LYS A 78 -7.89 2.24 4.97
CA LYS A 78 -7.35 0.87 4.95
C LYS A 78 -7.58 0.09 6.24
N LYS A 79 -7.79 0.77 7.37
CA LYS A 79 -8.06 0.11 8.65
C LYS A 79 -9.37 -0.69 8.63
N LEU A 80 -10.29 -0.38 7.72
CA LEU A 80 -11.52 -1.14 7.56
C LEU A 80 -11.28 -2.55 7.01
N LEU A 81 -10.06 -2.80 6.52
CA LEU A 81 -9.68 -4.11 6.01
C LEU A 81 -9.16 -5.06 7.08
N LYS A 82 -9.09 -4.63 8.34
CA LYS A 82 -8.65 -5.50 9.45
C LYS A 82 -9.51 -6.77 9.48
N LYS A 83 -8.84 -7.92 9.62
CA LYS A 83 -9.48 -9.25 9.69
C LYS A 83 -10.19 -9.71 8.42
N THR A 84 -10.01 -9.00 7.31
CA THR A 84 -10.60 -9.42 6.03
C THR A 84 -9.65 -10.27 5.19
N GLY A 85 -8.37 -10.27 5.49
CA GLY A 85 -7.34 -10.90 4.68
C GLY A 85 -6.79 -10.00 3.58
N PHE A 86 -7.39 -8.84 3.36
CA PHE A 86 -6.90 -7.86 2.39
C PHE A 86 -6.05 -6.82 3.09
N VAL A 87 -4.98 -6.37 2.41
CA VAL A 87 -4.08 -5.34 2.93
C VAL A 87 -3.78 -4.36 1.81
N ILE A 88 -3.85 -3.07 2.13
CA ILE A 88 -3.46 -2.00 1.21
C ILE A 88 -2.21 -1.33 1.77
N ARG A 89 -1.18 -1.21 0.93
CA ARG A 89 0.09 -0.57 1.30
C ARG A 89 0.49 0.43 0.24
N GLU A 90 1.33 1.37 0.65
CA GLU A 90 1.95 2.30 -0.29
C GLU A 90 2.94 1.56 -1.18
N ASP A 91 3.15 2.08 -2.40
CA ASP A 91 4.12 1.54 -3.33
C ASP A 91 5.49 2.16 -3.01
N LEU A 92 6.29 1.44 -2.25
CA LEU A 92 7.59 1.91 -1.80
C LEU A 92 8.70 1.49 -2.77
N THR A 93 9.71 2.35 -2.91
CA THR A 93 10.94 1.93 -3.56
C THR A 93 11.59 0.80 -2.74
N LYS A 94 12.42 0.00 -3.38
CA LYS A 94 13.12 -1.09 -2.71
C LYS A 94 13.93 -0.58 -1.51
N ARG A 95 14.58 0.58 -1.66
CA ARG A 95 15.35 1.20 -0.58
C ARG A 95 14.47 1.53 0.62
N ARG A 96 13.31 2.15 0.39
CA ARG A 96 12.39 2.50 1.48
C ARG A 96 11.72 1.29 2.09
N TYR A 97 11.41 0.28 1.30
CA TYR A 97 10.89 -0.97 1.83
C TYR A 97 11.87 -1.62 2.81
N LYS A 98 13.14 -1.67 2.44
CA LYS A 98 14.19 -2.20 3.34
C LYS A 98 14.31 -1.36 4.61
N LEU A 99 14.17 -0.06 4.49
CA LEU A 99 14.24 0.84 5.64
C LEU A 99 13.07 0.61 6.59
N VAL A 100 11.86 0.37 6.07
CA VAL A 100 10.70 -0.02 6.89
C VAL A 100 11.00 -1.30 7.66
N GLN A 101 11.56 -2.31 6.99
CA GLN A 101 11.89 -3.58 7.64
C GLN A 101 12.91 -3.38 8.77
N SER A 102 13.96 -2.59 8.54
CA SER A 102 14.96 -2.28 9.57
C SER A 102 14.35 -1.54 10.75
N ALA A 103 13.46 -0.58 10.48
CA ALA A 103 12.78 0.17 11.52
C ALA A 103 11.86 -0.74 12.34
N GLN A 104 11.14 -1.65 11.69
CA GLN A 104 10.26 -2.60 12.38
C GLN A 104 11.04 -3.55 13.29
N GLU A 105 12.23 -3.96 12.87
CA GLU A 105 13.10 -4.79 13.72
C GLU A 105 13.55 -4.04 14.97
N LYS A 106 13.82 -2.75 14.84
CA LYS A 106 14.31 -1.93 15.97
C LYS A 106 13.21 -1.47 16.91
N TYR A 107 12.07 -1.04 16.36
CA TYR A 107 11.00 -0.38 17.14
C TYR A 107 9.72 -1.20 17.28
N GLY A 108 9.61 -2.32 16.58
CA GLY A 108 8.41 -3.15 16.58
C GLY A 108 7.44 -2.78 15.45
N LYS A 109 6.72 -3.77 14.94
CA LYS A 109 5.82 -3.60 13.79
C LYS A 109 4.70 -2.60 14.04
N ASN A 110 4.18 -2.55 15.26
CA ASN A 110 3.07 -1.66 15.60
C ASN A 110 3.49 -0.21 15.75
N ASN A 111 4.78 0.05 15.78
CA ASN A 111 5.33 1.38 16.00
C ASN A 111 5.94 1.97 14.73
N VAL A 112 5.78 1.31 13.61
CA VAL A 112 6.34 1.77 12.32
C VAL A 112 5.26 1.66 11.25
N TRP A 113 5.05 2.76 10.52
CA TRP A 113 4.13 2.78 9.39
C TRP A 113 4.67 3.75 8.34
N THR A 114 3.94 3.90 7.24
CA THR A 114 4.31 4.86 6.19
C THR A 114 3.20 5.87 5.96
N ALA A 115 3.58 7.06 5.54
CA ALA A 115 2.67 8.13 5.16
C ALA A 115 3.31 8.91 4.02
N ASP A 116 2.66 8.90 2.86
CA ASP A 116 3.18 9.53 1.62
C ASP A 116 4.59 9.08 1.28
N GLY A 117 4.86 7.78 1.45
CA GLY A 117 6.16 7.19 1.18
C GLY A 117 7.21 7.47 2.24
N LYS A 118 6.91 8.27 3.25
CA LYS A 118 7.80 8.53 4.39
C LYS A 118 7.60 7.47 5.45
N ILE A 119 8.68 7.15 6.15
CA ILE A 119 8.63 6.16 7.22
C ILE A 119 8.43 6.89 8.54
N VAL A 120 7.40 6.47 9.26
CA VAL A 120 7.00 7.09 10.53
C VAL A 120 7.26 6.09 11.66
N ILE A 121 7.95 6.55 12.70
CA ILE A 121 8.29 5.74 13.86
C ILE A 121 7.70 6.38 15.12
N LYS A 122 6.97 5.59 15.90
CA LYS A 122 6.52 5.98 17.22
C LYS A 122 7.50 5.42 18.24
N LYS A 123 8.16 6.31 18.99
CA LYS A 123 9.15 5.92 20.00
C LYS A 123 8.48 5.61 21.33
N SER A 124 9.27 5.03 22.25
CA SER A 124 8.78 4.61 23.58
C SER A 124 8.19 5.74 24.42
N ASP A 125 8.63 6.98 24.20
CA ASP A 125 8.08 8.17 24.88
C ASP A 125 6.85 8.74 24.16
N ASN A 126 6.29 8.01 23.18
CA ASN A 126 5.14 8.41 22.34
C ASN A 126 5.45 9.55 21.36
N THR A 127 6.71 9.97 21.22
CA THR A 127 7.07 10.92 20.17
C THR A 127 7.09 10.21 18.82
N VAL A 128 6.80 10.98 17.77
CA VAL A 128 6.76 10.48 16.39
C VAL A 128 7.90 11.12 15.62
N SER A 129 8.65 10.29 14.91
CA SER A 129 9.76 10.73 14.06
C SER A 129 9.57 10.25 12.64
N TYR A 130 9.99 11.05 11.68
CA TYR A 130 10.03 10.67 10.27
C TYR A 130 11.47 10.39 9.88
N ILE A 131 11.70 9.27 9.19
CA ILE A 131 13.04 8.92 8.74
C ILE A 131 13.07 8.73 7.24
N SER A 132 14.19 9.07 6.62
CA SER A 132 14.39 8.94 5.17
C SER A 132 15.62 8.11 4.80
N ASN A 133 16.46 7.76 5.78
CA ASN A 133 17.62 6.91 5.55
C ASN A 133 18.00 6.15 6.82
N ALA A 134 18.89 5.17 6.66
CA ALA A 134 19.31 4.28 7.75
C ALA A 134 20.03 5.02 8.89
N ASN A 135 20.64 6.15 8.63
CA ASN A 135 21.34 6.93 9.65
C ASN A 135 20.39 7.57 10.67
N ASN A 136 19.11 7.66 10.33
CA ASN A 136 18.08 8.20 11.23
C ASN A 136 17.53 7.17 12.21
N LEU A 137 17.92 5.91 12.05
CA LEU A 137 17.53 4.86 12.98
C LEU A 137 18.34 4.96 14.26
#